data_1a785e178f3460d57c955021a9a18b8a
#
_entry.id   1a785e178f3460d57c955021a9a18b8a
#
_cell.length_a   1.000
_cell.length_b   1.000
_cell.length_c   1.000
_cell.angle_alpha   90.00
_cell.angle_beta   90.00
_cell.angle_gamma   90.00
#
_symmetry.space_group_name_H-M   'P 1'
#
loop_
_entity.id
_entity.type
_entity.pdbx_description
1 polymer ?
#
loop_
_entity_poly.entity_id
_entity_poly.type
_entity_poly.pdbx_seq_one_letter_code
_entity_poly.pdbx_strand_id
1 'polypeptide(L)'
;MNQKRIVKWGFAVIVAAIIGFFGFVFKVDEGRCAVVTRFGAARAEITQAGMYFRLPWPFENVSIYDARKQYMDSGYLETLTHDKKNVIMQTYAIWSIADPLKYYTSVGDTALAEKYLGDLITNSKNGTMGSYDLSSLVSMNEDDIKISKIEEQMRTEVAAHARDQYGIQLHDLRLKRLGLPATNVQSVFTQMQAERQKYIDQLLAEGERDAKIITSEADAEAAQIIAEGREQAAQINAQTEQETAQIY
;
A
#
# COMPACT_ATOMS: atom_id res chain seq x y z
N MET A 1 -72.84 -3.66 -34.86
CA MET A 1 -71.68 -3.99 -34.04
C MET A 1 -71.53 -2.84 -33.09
N ASN A 2 -71.66 -3.08 -31.76
CA ASN A 2 -71.81 -2.02 -30.73
C ASN A 2 -70.60 -1.07 -30.62
N GLN A 3 -70.84 0.22 -30.91
CA GLN A 3 -69.82 1.29 -30.76
C GLN A 3 -69.05 1.19 -29.39
N LYS A 4 -69.74 0.85 -28.32
CA LYS A 4 -69.15 0.64 -27.00
C LYS A 4 -68.15 -0.52 -26.96
N ARG A 5 -68.25 -1.53 -27.79
CA ARG A 5 -67.23 -2.62 -27.88
C ARG A 5 -66.01 -2.18 -28.65
N ILE A 6 -66.14 -1.42 -29.71
CA ILE A 6 -65.03 -0.89 -30.52
C ILE A 6 -64.16 0.05 -29.66
N VAL A 7 -64.81 0.92 -28.88
CA VAL A 7 -64.09 1.83 -27.97
C VAL A 7 -63.33 1.05 -26.89
N LYS A 8 -63.91 -0.01 -26.30
CA LYS A 8 -63.24 -0.86 -25.30
C LYS A 8 -62.05 -1.61 -25.90
N TRP A 9 -62.20 -2.15 -27.11
CA TRP A 9 -61.12 -2.81 -27.81
C TRP A 9 -59.99 -1.82 -28.22
N GLY A 10 -60.35 -0.62 -28.67
CA GLY A 10 -59.37 0.45 -28.94
C GLY A 10 -58.59 0.87 -27.70
N PHE A 11 -59.29 1.04 -26.57
CA PHE A 11 -58.62 1.33 -25.29
C PHE A 11 -57.69 0.20 -24.84
N ALA A 12 -58.12 -1.06 -24.96
CA ALA A 12 -57.31 -2.22 -24.61
C ALA A 12 -56.05 -2.33 -25.48
N VAL A 13 -56.14 -2.03 -26.79
CA VAL A 13 -54.98 -2.01 -27.69
C VAL A 13 -53.99 -0.89 -27.32
N ILE A 14 -54.50 0.30 -26.99
CA ILE A 14 -53.65 1.42 -26.56
C ILE A 14 -52.91 1.08 -25.25
N VAL A 15 -53.64 0.51 -24.28
CA VAL A 15 -53.04 0.08 -23.02
C VAL A 15 -51.99 -1.01 -23.25
N ALA A 16 -52.29 -2.00 -24.10
CA ALA A 16 -51.32 -3.05 -24.46
C ALA A 16 -50.11 -2.50 -25.19
N ALA A 17 -50.26 -1.49 -26.07
CA ALA A 17 -49.16 -0.82 -26.76
C ALA A 17 -48.27 -0.02 -25.78
N ILE A 18 -48.89 0.67 -24.82
CA ILE A 18 -48.14 1.40 -23.76
C ILE A 18 -47.35 0.42 -22.89
N ILE A 19 -47.97 -0.66 -22.42
CA ILE A 19 -47.28 -1.69 -21.61
C ILE A 19 -46.17 -2.34 -22.43
N GLY A 20 -46.45 -2.65 -23.72
CA GLY A 20 -45.43 -3.16 -24.63
C GLY A 20 -44.26 -2.20 -24.78
N PHE A 21 -44.50 -0.90 -25.02
CA PHE A 21 -43.47 0.11 -25.17
C PHE A 21 -42.59 0.21 -23.93
N PHE A 22 -43.17 0.19 -22.73
CA PHE A 22 -42.39 0.18 -21.47
C PHE A 22 -41.55 -1.11 -21.29
N GLY A 23 -41.96 -2.22 -21.86
CA GLY A 23 -41.20 -3.47 -21.87
C GLY A 23 -39.94 -3.43 -22.75
N PHE A 24 -39.92 -2.55 -23.78
CA PHE A 24 -38.81 -2.42 -24.73
C PHE A 24 -37.78 -1.34 -24.36
N VAL A 25 -38.09 -0.47 -23.41
CA VAL A 25 -37.22 0.66 -23.05
C VAL A 25 -36.77 0.51 -21.62
N PHE A 26 -35.47 0.77 -21.37
CA PHE A 26 -34.92 0.93 -20.03
C PHE A 26 -34.04 2.16 -19.97
N LYS A 27 -33.89 2.70 -18.77
CA LYS A 27 -33.10 3.89 -18.50
C LYS A 27 -31.85 3.49 -17.71
N VAL A 28 -30.71 4.03 -18.12
CA VAL A 28 -29.45 4.01 -17.35
C VAL A 28 -29.24 5.40 -16.80
N ASP A 29 -29.21 5.52 -15.47
CA ASP A 29 -28.96 6.79 -14.78
C ASP A 29 -27.48 7.14 -14.81
N GLU A 30 -27.17 8.43 -14.61
CA GLU A 30 -25.80 8.89 -14.50
C GLU A 30 -25.08 8.22 -13.31
N GLY A 31 -23.83 7.80 -13.51
CA GLY A 31 -23.04 7.05 -12.52
C GLY A 31 -23.40 5.56 -12.44
N ARG A 32 -24.25 5.05 -13.33
CA ARG A 32 -24.53 3.62 -13.45
C ARG A 32 -24.05 3.07 -14.79
N CYS A 33 -23.75 1.78 -14.80
CA CYS A 33 -23.50 1.03 -16.02
C CYS A 33 -24.45 -0.15 -16.12
N ALA A 34 -24.69 -0.63 -17.33
CA ALA A 34 -25.58 -1.76 -17.54
C ALA A 34 -24.96 -2.77 -18.51
N VAL A 35 -25.26 -4.04 -18.27
CA VAL A 35 -24.91 -5.15 -19.17
C VAL A 35 -26.21 -5.77 -19.67
N VAL A 36 -26.37 -5.80 -20.97
CA VAL A 36 -27.50 -6.44 -21.63
C VAL A 36 -27.09 -7.86 -21.99
N THR A 37 -27.85 -8.83 -21.49
CA THR A 37 -27.63 -10.24 -21.79
C THR A 37 -28.80 -10.79 -22.63
N ARG A 38 -28.48 -11.63 -23.61
CA ARG A 38 -29.47 -12.36 -24.43
C ARG A 38 -29.27 -13.84 -24.20
N PHE A 39 -30.30 -14.52 -23.72
CA PHE A 39 -30.25 -15.95 -23.37
C PHE A 39 -29.07 -16.31 -22.46
N GLY A 40 -28.73 -15.42 -21.54
CA GLY A 40 -27.61 -15.59 -20.60
C GLY A 40 -26.21 -15.20 -21.14
N ALA A 41 -26.06 -14.95 -22.44
CA ALA A 41 -24.82 -14.47 -23.02
C ALA A 41 -24.79 -12.94 -23.02
N ALA A 42 -23.68 -12.34 -22.55
CA ALA A 42 -23.50 -10.90 -22.58
C ALA A 42 -23.39 -10.41 -24.03
N ARG A 43 -24.21 -9.43 -24.40
CA ARG A 43 -24.34 -8.88 -25.76
C ARG A 43 -23.76 -7.47 -25.89
N ALA A 44 -24.07 -6.62 -24.94
CA ALA A 44 -23.68 -5.21 -24.99
C ALA A 44 -23.44 -4.67 -23.57
N GLU A 45 -22.46 -3.79 -23.48
CA GLU A 45 -22.22 -2.98 -22.30
C GLU A 45 -22.65 -1.54 -22.56
N ILE A 46 -23.20 -0.89 -21.56
CA ILE A 46 -23.69 0.48 -21.62
C ILE A 46 -23.09 1.23 -20.44
N THR A 47 -22.22 2.16 -20.75
CA THR A 47 -21.50 3.00 -19.76
C THR A 47 -22.02 4.43 -19.71
N GLN A 48 -22.82 4.85 -20.70
CA GLN A 48 -23.36 6.19 -20.76
C GLN A 48 -24.81 6.22 -20.26
N ALA A 49 -25.15 7.30 -19.55
CA ALA A 49 -26.52 7.55 -19.13
C ALA A 49 -27.41 7.81 -20.35
N GLY A 50 -28.63 7.27 -20.34
CA GLY A 50 -29.54 7.44 -21.44
C GLY A 50 -30.70 6.46 -21.43
N MET A 51 -31.54 6.55 -22.47
CA MET A 51 -32.59 5.60 -22.74
C MET A 51 -32.17 4.62 -23.82
N TYR A 52 -32.34 3.34 -23.54
CA TYR A 52 -31.91 2.26 -24.41
C TYR A 52 -33.03 1.27 -24.67
N PHE A 53 -32.96 0.63 -25.83
CA PHE A 53 -33.93 -0.40 -26.22
C PHE A 53 -33.39 -1.79 -25.87
N ARG A 54 -34.28 -2.63 -25.33
CA ARG A 54 -34.03 -4.05 -25.10
C ARG A 54 -35.22 -4.87 -25.61
N LEU A 55 -34.98 -6.12 -25.89
CA LEU A 55 -36.10 -7.07 -26.12
C LEU A 55 -36.73 -7.41 -24.76
N PRO A 56 -38.08 -7.57 -24.75
CA PRO A 56 -38.76 -7.92 -23.51
C PRO A 56 -38.34 -9.30 -23.00
N TRP A 57 -38.46 -9.46 -21.69
CA TRP A 57 -38.31 -10.78 -21.11
C TRP A 57 -39.17 -11.82 -21.84
N PRO A 58 -38.71 -13.07 -22.15
CA PRO A 58 -37.49 -13.73 -21.66
C PRO A 58 -36.23 -13.58 -22.55
N PHE A 59 -36.26 -12.79 -23.61
CA PHE A 59 -35.19 -12.73 -24.60
C PHE A 59 -33.95 -11.98 -24.12
N GLU A 60 -34.15 -10.82 -23.50
CA GLU A 60 -33.05 -10.03 -22.95
C GLU A 60 -33.28 -9.68 -21.48
N ASN A 61 -32.19 -9.73 -20.71
CA ASN A 61 -32.12 -9.26 -19.33
C ASN A 61 -31.11 -8.13 -19.23
N VAL A 62 -31.33 -7.16 -18.32
CA VAL A 62 -30.46 -6.03 -18.09
C VAL A 62 -30.04 -6.04 -16.64
N SER A 63 -28.73 -6.14 -16.40
CA SER A 63 -28.12 -5.99 -15.08
C SER A 63 -27.52 -4.59 -14.97
N ILE A 64 -27.97 -3.81 -13.99
CA ILE A 64 -27.52 -2.43 -13.76
C ILE A 64 -26.65 -2.42 -12.52
N TYR A 65 -25.46 -1.79 -12.63
CA TYR A 65 -24.46 -1.69 -11.58
C TYR A 65 -24.15 -0.23 -11.27
N ASP A 66 -23.72 0.05 -10.05
CA ASP A 66 -23.21 1.37 -9.66
C ASP A 66 -21.75 1.49 -10.11
N ALA A 67 -21.49 2.40 -11.07
CA ALA A 67 -20.15 2.67 -11.60
C ALA A 67 -19.43 3.81 -10.89
N ARG A 68 -20.06 4.41 -9.86
CA ARG A 68 -19.42 5.45 -9.04
C ARG A 68 -18.30 4.88 -8.20
N LYS A 69 -17.46 5.76 -7.68
CA LYS A 69 -16.43 5.37 -6.73
C LYS A 69 -17.06 4.85 -5.45
N GLN A 70 -16.70 3.63 -5.09
CA GLN A 70 -17.16 2.93 -3.90
C GLN A 70 -16.00 2.83 -2.91
N TYR A 71 -16.31 2.90 -1.64
CA TYR A 71 -15.38 2.73 -0.53
C TYR A 71 -15.49 1.30 0.02
N MET A 72 -14.37 0.67 0.26
CA MET A 72 -14.27 -0.62 0.91
C MET A 72 -13.22 -0.57 2.02
N ASP A 73 -13.53 -1.21 3.15
CA ASP A 73 -12.62 -1.37 4.28
C ASP A 73 -12.20 -2.86 4.37
N SER A 74 -10.90 -3.14 4.38
CA SER A 74 -10.41 -4.52 4.40
C SER A 74 -10.49 -5.19 5.78
N GLY A 75 -11.01 -4.49 6.79
CA GLY A 75 -11.01 -5.00 8.17
C GLY A 75 -9.61 -5.06 8.80
N TYR A 76 -9.56 -5.59 10.02
CA TYR A 76 -8.31 -5.82 10.75
C TYR A 76 -7.71 -7.14 10.33
N LEU A 77 -6.50 -7.10 9.81
CA LEU A 77 -5.76 -8.30 9.39
C LEU A 77 -4.38 -8.29 10.02
N GLU A 78 -4.02 -9.42 10.63
CA GLU A 78 -2.66 -9.65 11.12
C GLU A 78 -1.76 -10.04 9.95
N THR A 79 -0.54 -9.53 9.94
CA THR A 79 0.48 -9.89 8.95
C THR A 79 1.85 -9.92 9.63
N LEU A 80 2.77 -10.64 9.03
CA LEU A 80 4.14 -10.79 9.52
C LEU A 80 5.08 -9.90 8.70
N THR A 81 5.91 -9.11 9.37
CA THR A 81 6.98 -8.35 8.75
C THR A 81 8.19 -9.25 8.44
N HIS A 82 9.14 -8.76 7.64
CA HIS A 82 10.37 -9.48 7.31
C HIS A 82 11.16 -9.89 8.57
N ASP A 83 11.22 -9.03 9.57
CA ASP A 83 11.84 -9.29 10.89
C ASP A 83 10.95 -10.10 11.85
N LYS A 84 9.93 -10.81 11.31
CA LYS A 84 9.03 -11.75 12.00
C LYS A 84 8.25 -11.15 13.17
N LYS A 85 7.90 -9.87 13.06
CA LYS A 85 7.03 -9.21 14.02
C LYS A 85 5.59 -9.17 13.51
N ASN A 86 4.62 -9.59 14.32
CA ASN A 86 3.22 -9.50 13.98
C ASN A 86 2.73 -8.06 14.08
N VAL A 87 2.10 -7.57 13.02
CA VAL A 87 1.44 -6.28 12.96
C VAL A 87 -0.01 -6.44 12.55
N ILE A 88 -0.87 -5.62 13.13
CA ILE A 88 -2.28 -5.51 12.72
C ILE A 88 -2.38 -4.32 11.78
N MET A 89 -2.86 -4.59 10.58
CA MET A 89 -3.07 -3.54 9.57
C MET A 89 -4.53 -3.52 9.14
N GLN A 90 -5.07 -2.31 9.02
CA GLN A 90 -6.35 -2.05 8.38
C GLN A 90 -6.10 -1.16 7.19
N THR A 91 -6.57 -1.57 6.01
CA THR A 91 -6.47 -0.79 4.78
C THR A 91 -7.86 -0.43 4.27
N TYR A 92 -7.95 0.63 3.51
CA TYR A 92 -9.15 0.95 2.76
C TYR A 92 -8.82 1.07 1.27
N ALA A 93 -9.81 0.79 0.45
CA ALA A 93 -9.73 0.90 -0.99
C ALA A 93 -10.86 1.77 -1.54
N ILE A 94 -10.55 2.55 -2.57
CA ILE A 94 -11.53 3.28 -3.37
C ILE A 94 -11.49 2.67 -4.77
N TRP A 95 -12.62 2.14 -5.21
CA TRP A 95 -12.71 1.39 -6.45
C TRP A 95 -13.96 1.77 -7.25
N SER A 96 -13.99 1.45 -8.52
CA SER A 96 -15.16 1.59 -9.40
C SER A 96 -15.14 0.53 -10.49
N ILE A 97 -16.27 0.32 -11.16
CA ILE A 97 -16.36 -0.59 -12.30
C ILE A 97 -15.82 0.13 -13.54
N ALA A 98 -14.77 -0.42 -14.16
CA ALA A 98 -14.19 0.09 -15.40
C ALA A 98 -14.67 -0.66 -16.63
N ASP A 99 -14.83 -1.97 -16.51
CA ASP A 99 -15.31 -2.86 -17.58
C ASP A 99 -16.53 -3.63 -17.07
N PRO A 100 -17.75 -3.15 -17.38
CA PRO A 100 -18.99 -3.77 -16.91
C PRO A 100 -19.18 -5.20 -17.43
N LEU A 101 -18.69 -5.50 -18.63
CA LEU A 101 -18.81 -6.82 -19.22
C LEU A 101 -17.99 -7.84 -18.47
N LYS A 102 -16.73 -7.51 -18.22
CA LYS A 102 -15.81 -8.34 -17.44
C LYS A 102 -16.29 -8.48 -16.00
N TYR A 103 -16.76 -7.39 -15.39
CA TYR A 103 -17.34 -7.39 -14.05
C TYR A 103 -18.54 -8.34 -13.95
N TYR A 104 -19.47 -8.28 -14.91
CA TYR A 104 -20.62 -9.16 -14.95
C TYR A 104 -20.23 -10.65 -15.05
N THR A 105 -19.24 -10.96 -15.89
CA THR A 105 -18.85 -12.35 -16.15
C THR A 105 -18.00 -12.98 -15.05
N SER A 106 -17.22 -12.16 -14.33
CA SER A 106 -16.29 -12.65 -13.31
C SER A 106 -16.83 -12.52 -11.89
N VAL A 107 -17.60 -11.48 -11.61
CA VAL A 107 -18.04 -11.11 -10.26
C VAL A 107 -19.55 -11.09 -10.13
N GLY A 108 -20.22 -10.28 -10.94
CA GLY A 108 -21.68 -10.18 -11.03
C GLY A 108 -22.40 -9.48 -9.88
N ASP A 109 -21.77 -9.31 -8.72
CA ASP A 109 -22.36 -8.67 -7.53
C ASP A 109 -21.34 -7.86 -6.74
N THR A 110 -21.79 -6.78 -6.09
CA THR A 110 -20.93 -5.88 -5.31
C THR A 110 -20.31 -6.57 -4.09
N ALA A 111 -21.06 -7.43 -3.40
CA ALA A 111 -20.54 -8.13 -2.22
C ALA A 111 -19.41 -9.12 -2.60
N LEU A 112 -19.54 -9.79 -3.75
CA LEU A 112 -18.49 -10.64 -4.29
C LEU A 112 -17.28 -9.82 -4.76
N ALA A 113 -17.50 -8.63 -5.34
CA ALA A 113 -16.42 -7.73 -5.71
C ALA A 113 -15.58 -7.33 -4.51
N GLU A 114 -16.22 -6.90 -3.43
CA GLU A 114 -15.54 -6.53 -2.19
C GLU A 114 -14.78 -7.71 -1.59
N LYS A 115 -15.35 -8.91 -1.63
CA LYS A 115 -14.66 -10.12 -1.16
C LYS A 115 -13.40 -10.39 -1.99
N TYR A 116 -13.50 -10.42 -3.32
CA TYR A 116 -12.36 -10.71 -4.18
C TYR A 116 -11.28 -9.62 -4.12
N LEU A 117 -11.69 -8.34 -4.03
CA LEU A 117 -10.76 -7.25 -3.76
C LEU A 117 -10.08 -7.40 -2.39
N GLY A 118 -10.83 -7.80 -1.36
CA GLY A 118 -10.29 -8.07 -0.04
C GLY A 118 -9.24 -9.18 -0.05
N ASP A 119 -9.49 -10.24 -0.80
CA ASP A 119 -8.54 -11.35 -0.97
C ASP A 119 -7.27 -10.89 -1.71
N LEU A 120 -7.40 -10.10 -2.79
CA LEU A 120 -6.26 -9.50 -3.50
C LEU A 120 -5.44 -8.58 -2.59
N ILE A 121 -6.10 -7.70 -1.85
CA ILE A 121 -5.46 -6.78 -0.90
C ILE A 121 -4.72 -7.57 0.19
N THR A 122 -5.33 -8.64 0.71
CA THR A 122 -4.72 -9.49 1.73
C THR A 122 -3.46 -10.18 1.20
N ASN A 123 -3.51 -10.73 -0.01
CA ASN A 123 -2.37 -11.39 -0.63
C ASN A 123 -1.24 -10.41 -0.91
N SER A 124 -1.52 -9.26 -1.52
CA SER A 124 -0.54 -8.21 -1.80
C SER A 124 0.07 -7.65 -0.53
N LYS A 125 -0.75 -7.41 0.51
CA LYS A 125 -0.31 -6.98 1.82
C LYS A 125 0.70 -7.96 2.43
N ASN A 126 0.36 -9.25 2.46
CA ASN A 126 1.23 -10.27 3.05
C ASN A 126 2.55 -10.39 2.27
N GLY A 127 2.50 -10.35 0.93
CA GLY A 127 3.69 -10.36 0.09
C GLY A 127 4.57 -9.15 0.29
N THR A 128 3.98 -7.96 0.28
CA THR A 128 4.71 -6.70 0.47
C THR A 128 5.29 -6.62 1.88
N MET A 129 4.51 -6.92 2.93
CA MET A 129 4.98 -6.83 4.32
C MET A 129 6.10 -7.82 4.64
N GLY A 130 6.13 -8.99 4.02
CA GLY A 130 7.24 -9.94 4.13
C GLY A 130 8.59 -9.41 3.62
N SER A 131 8.59 -8.29 2.90
CA SER A 131 9.81 -7.64 2.37
C SER A 131 10.27 -6.42 3.17
N TYR A 132 9.51 -5.99 4.18
CA TYR A 132 9.81 -4.80 4.98
C TYR A 132 9.88 -5.13 6.47
N ASP A 133 10.86 -4.54 7.16
CA ASP A 133 10.99 -4.62 8.61
C ASP A 133 10.00 -3.67 9.31
N LEU A 134 9.71 -3.93 10.58
CA LEU A 134 8.83 -3.07 11.38
C LEU A 134 9.33 -1.62 11.43
N SER A 135 10.65 -1.39 11.44
CA SER A 135 11.26 -0.05 11.40
C SER A 135 10.86 0.77 10.19
N SER A 136 10.55 0.12 9.06
CA SER A 136 10.04 0.79 7.85
C SER A 136 8.60 1.29 7.98
N LEU A 137 7.87 0.84 8.99
CA LEU A 137 6.51 1.26 9.30
C LEU A 137 6.46 2.25 10.46
N VAL A 138 7.31 2.02 11.47
CA VAL A 138 7.34 2.82 12.71
C VAL A 138 8.79 3.05 13.09
N SER A 139 9.30 4.24 12.88
CA SER A 139 10.64 4.68 13.27
C SER A 139 10.56 6.06 13.94
N MET A 140 11.56 6.38 14.77
CA MET A 140 11.75 7.74 15.27
C MET A 140 12.38 8.66 14.22
N ASN A 141 13.00 8.07 13.20
CA ASN A 141 13.60 8.79 12.08
C ASN A 141 12.64 8.73 10.88
N GLU A 142 12.18 9.89 10.43
CA GLU A 142 11.22 9.97 9.33
C GLU A 142 11.75 9.40 8.01
N ASP A 143 13.06 9.47 7.80
CA ASP A 143 13.72 8.94 6.60
C ASP A 143 13.62 7.41 6.48
N ASP A 144 13.45 6.70 7.60
CA ASP A 144 13.31 5.25 7.63
C ASP A 144 11.89 4.80 7.30
N ILE A 145 10.90 5.69 7.42
CA ILE A 145 9.48 5.39 7.22
C ILE A 145 9.18 5.28 5.72
N LYS A 146 8.75 4.09 5.28
CA LYS A 146 8.48 3.77 3.88
C LYS A 146 7.01 3.47 3.59
N ILE A 147 6.09 3.97 4.42
CA ILE A 147 4.64 3.69 4.31
C ILE A 147 4.13 4.03 2.90
N SER A 148 4.44 5.22 2.39
CA SER A 148 3.99 5.64 1.05
C SER A 148 4.47 4.73 -0.08
N LYS A 149 5.69 4.18 0.05
CA LYS A 149 6.24 3.22 -0.92
C LYS A 149 5.54 1.87 -0.83
N ILE A 150 5.23 1.42 0.37
CA ILE A 150 4.49 0.19 0.64
C ILE A 150 3.08 0.29 0.07
N GLU A 151 2.38 1.40 0.33
CA GLU A 151 1.04 1.67 -0.20
C GLU A 151 1.04 1.67 -1.74
N GLU A 152 2.00 2.33 -2.36
CA GLU A 152 2.11 2.42 -3.82
C GLU A 152 2.40 1.05 -4.45
N GLN A 153 3.27 0.25 -3.85
CA GLN A 153 3.55 -1.11 -4.31
C GLN A 153 2.30 -1.99 -4.24
N MET A 154 1.61 -2.00 -3.10
CA MET A 154 0.35 -2.73 -2.92
C MET A 154 -0.72 -2.24 -3.90
N ARG A 155 -0.88 -0.91 -4.06
CA ARG A 155 -1.83 -0.31 -4.99
C ARG A 155 -1.58 -0.75 -6.42
N THR A 156 -0.34 -0.72 -6.87
CA THR A 156 0.04 -1.08 -8.24
C THR A 156 -0.25 -2.55 -8.53
N GLU A 157 0.11 -3.44 -7.61
CA GLU A 157 -0.11 -4.87 -7.75
C GLU A 157 -1.61 -5.22 -7.75
N VAL A 158 -2.36 -4.71 -6.76
CA VAL A 158 -3.80 -4.95 -6.66
C VAL A 158 -4.55 -4.34 -7.84
N ALA A 159 -4.17 -3.12 -8.29
CA ALA A 159 -4.82 -2.47 -9.43
C ALA A 159 -4.67 -3.26 -10.73
N ALA A 160 -3.49 -3.83 -10.99
CA ALA A 160 -3.25 -4.67 -12.15
C ALA A 160 -4.17 -5.90 -12.14
N HIS A 161 -4.17 -6.66 -11.05
CA HIS A 161 -4.98 -7.86 -10.92
C HIS A 161 -6.48 -7.56 -10.91
N ALA A 162 -6.94 -6.54 -10.21
CA ALA A 162 -8.35 -6.15 -10.15
C ALA A 162 -8.90 -5.77 -11.53
N ARG A 163 -8.11 -5.05 -12.33
CA ARG A 163 -8.49 -4.65 -13.69
C ARG A 163 -8.51 -5.86 -14.63
N ASP A 164 -7.47 -6.69 -14.57
CA ASP A 164 -7.31 -7.80 -15.51
C ASP A 164 -8.27 -8.96 -15.23
N GLN A 165 -8.58 -9.24 -13.97
CA GLN A 165 -9.44 -10.35 -13.61
C GLN A 165 -10.90 -9.97 -13.48
N TYR A 166 -11.20 -8.79 -12.93
CA TYR A 166 -12.56 -8.42 -12.51
C TYR A 166 -13.13 -7.19 -13.22
N GLY A 167 -12.35 -6.51 -14.06
CA GLY A 167 -12.79 -5.27 -14.71
C GLY A 167 -13.00 -4.10 -13.73
N ILE A 168 -12.33 -4.15 -12.57
CA ILE A 168 -12.41 -3.16 -11.51
C ILE A 168 -11.23 -2.18 -11.61
N GLN A 169 -11.52 -0.88 -11.56
CA GLN A 169 -10.52 0.17 -11.44
C GLN A 169 -10.29 0.50 -9.98
N LEU A 170 -9.11 0.21 -9.48
CA LEU A 170 -8.67 0.68 -8.16
C LEU A 170 -8.14 2.11 -8.29
N HIS A 171 -8.75 3.05 -7.59
CA HIS A 171 -8.36 4.47 -7.59
C HIS A 171 -7.35 4.76 -6.50
N ASP A 172 -7.58 4.23 -5.30
CA ASP A 172 -6.70 4.42 -4.16
C ASP A 172 -6.70 3.18 -3.26
N LEU A 173 -5.57 2.92 -2.62
CA LEU A 173 -5.40 1.87 -1.62
C LEU A 173 -4.42 2.41 -0.57
N ARG A 174 -4.90 2.59 0.66
CA ARG A 174 -4.08 3.17 1.72
C ARG A 174 -4.25 2.46 3.05
N LEU A 175 -3.23 2.63 3.86
CA LEU A 175 -3.23 2.20 5.24
C LEU A 175 -4.11 3.14 6.08
N LYS A 176 -5.12 2.58 6.73
CA LYS A 176 -6.04 3.31 7.62
C LYS A 176 -5.57 3.27 9.06
N ARG A 177 -5.05 2.13 9.48
CA ARG A 177 -4.57 1.90 10.86
C ARG A 177 -3.48 0.85 10.88
N LEU A 178 -2.48 1.11 11.71
CA LEU A 178 -1.40 0.19 12.03
C LEU A 178 -1.33 0.01 13.54
N GLY A 179 -1.13 -1.21 14.00
CA GLY A 179 -0.99 -1.51 15.42
C GLY A 179 -0.24 -2.82 15.65
N LEU A 180 0.10 -3.06 16.89
CA LEU A 180 0.67 -4.33 17.35
C LEU A 180 -0.40 -5.12 18.08
N PRO A 181 -0.46 -6.46 17.94
CA PRO A 181 -1.34 -7.31 18.74
C PRO A 181 -1.03 -7.12 20.23
N ALA A 182 -2.07 -6.98 21.04
CA ALA A 182 -1.91 -6.74 22.47
C ALA A 182 -1.10 -7.86 23.18
N THR A 183 -1.19 -9.08 22.67
CA THR A 183 -0.46 -10.25 23.17
C THR A 183 1.05 -10.16 22.97
N ASN A 184 1.52 -9.41 21.99
CA ASN A 184 2.93 -9.35 21.61
C ASN A 184 3.60 -8.02 21.97
N VAL A 185 2.83 -7.04 22.44
CA VAL A 185 3.33 -5.70 22.76
C VAL A 185 4.53 -5.77 23.72
N GLN A 186 4.41 -6.51 24.82
CA GLN A 186 5.45 -6.60 25.82
C GLN A 186 6.73 -7.25 25.29
N SER A 187 6.62 -8.34 24.52
CA SER A 187 7.80 -9.02 23.96
C SER A 187 8.50 -8.18 22.91
N VAL A 188 7.75 -7.45 22.07
CA VAL A 188 8.31 -6.51 21.08
C VAL A 188 9.04 -5.36 21.78
N PHE A 189 8.48 -4.76 22.82
CA PHE A 189 9.15 -3.72 23.59
C PHE A 189 10.43 -4.22 24.25
N THR A 190 10.40 -5.40 24.87
CA THR A 190 11.60 -5.99 25.47
C THR A 190 12.69 -6.25 24.43
N GLN A 191 12.32 -6.76 23.26
CA GLN A 191 13.28 -6.96 22.17
C GLN A 191 13.84 -5.62 21.65
N MET A 192 12.99 -4.61 21.46
CA MET A 192 13.44 -3.28 21.05
C MET A 192 14.38 -2.64 22.07
N GLN A 193 14.13 -2.83 23.37
CA GLN A 193 15.04 -2.38 24.43
C GLN A 193 16.39 -3.08 24.35
N ALA A 194 16.41 -4.41 24.16
CA ALA A 194 17.64 -5.17 24.02
C ALA A 194 18.43 -4.77 22.75
N GLU A 195 17.78 -4.55 21.63
CA GLU A 195 18.41 -4.06 20.39
C GLU A 195 19.00 -2.65 20.59
N ARG A 196 18.29 -1.76 21.27
CA ARG A 196 18.78 -0.42 21.61
C ARG A 196 19.99 -0.48 22.56
N GLN A 197 19.94 -1.33 23.58
CA GLN A 197 21.06 -1.50 24.49
C GLN A 197 22.29 -1.99 23.75
N LYS A 198 22.15 -2.97 22.88
CA LYS A 198 23.26 -3.46 22.04
C LYS A 198 23.86 -2.35 21.16
N TYR A 199 23.03 -1.49 20.58
CA TYR A 199 23.52 -0.35 19.79
C TYR A 199 24.27 0.68 20.63
N ILE A 200 23.79 0.97 21.85
CA ILE A 200 24.47 1.84 22.83
C ILE A 200 25.82 1.26 23.20
N ASP A 201 25.87 -0.03 23.51
CA ASP A 201 27.11 -0.72 23.90
C ASP A 201 28.14 -0.70 22.75
N GLN A 202 27.69 -0.85 21.50
CA GLN A 202 28.57 -0.70 20.33
C GLN A 202 29.14 0.70 20.21
N LEU A 203 28.28 1.74 20.30
CA LEU A 203 28.77 3.14 20.22
C LEU A 203 29.73 3.49 21.34
N LEU A 204 29.47 3.00 22.56
CA LEU A 204 30.41 3.20 23.70
C LEU A 204 31.75 2.52 23.44
N ALA A 205 31.73 1.27 22.96
CA ALA A 205 32.96 0.54 22.66
C ALA A 205 33.78 1.20 21.52
N GLU A 206 33.07 1.71 20.48
CA GLU A 206 33.70 2.49 19.41
C GLU A 206 34.29 3.79 19.93
N GLY A 207 33.56 4.53 20.76
CA GLY A 207 34.03 5.76 21.39
C GLY A 207 35.27 5.52 22.31
N GLU A 208 35.25 4.47 23.11
CA GLU A 208 36.39 4.09 23.94
C GLU A 208 37.63 3.70 23.13
N ARG A 209 37.40 2.93 22.03
CA ARG A 209 38.51 2.59 21.11
C ARG A 209 39.12 3.84 20.49
N ASP A 210 38.29 4.74 19.97
CA ASP A 210 38.73 5.94 19.28
C ASP A 210 39.46 6.90 20.27
N ALA A 211 38.93 7.05 21.48
CA ALA A 211 39.57 7.80 22.54
C ALA A 211 40.97 7.20 22.90
N LYS A 212 41.08 5.87 22.97
CA LYS A 212 42.36 5.19 23.24
C LYS A 212 43.36 5.37 22.10
N ILE A 213 42.90 5.35 20.84
CA ILE A 213 43.77 5.62 19.67
C ILE A 213 44.33 7.05 19.77
N ILE A 214 43.46 8.05 19.95
CA ILE A 214 43.83 9.46 20.03
C ILE A 214 44.81 9.69 21.19
N THR A 215 44.55 9.11 22.36
CA THR A 215 45.44 9.24 23.53
C THR A 215 46.79 8.59 23.25
N SER A 216 46.80 7.39 22.65
CA SER A 216 48.07 6.69 22.34
C SER A 216 48.90 7.42 21.28
N GLU A 217 48.25 8.01 20.28
CA GLU A 217 48.91 8.83 19.26
C GLU A 217 49.53 10.10 19.89
N ALA A 218 48.75 10.79 20.73
CA ALA A 218 49.25 11.98 21.44
C ALA A 218 50.41 11.66 22.39
N ASP A 219 50.33 10.54 23.12
CA ASP A 219 51.43 10.08 23.99
C ASP A 219 52.69 9.73 23.19
N ALA A 220 52.55 9.09 22.04
CA ALA A 220 53.64 8.77 21.14
C ALA A 220 54.30 10.05 20.57
N GLU A 221 53.49 11.01 20.12
CA GLU A 221 53.97 12.30 19.61
C GLU A 221 54.71 13.10 20.73
N ALA A 222 54.12 13.14 21.93
CA ALA A 222 54.77 13.77 23.08
C ALA A 222 56.10 13.11 23.41
N ALA A 223 56.19 11.78 23.41
CA ALA A 223 57.42 11.05 23.65
C ALA A 223 58.45 11.34 22.55
N GLN A 224 58.09 11.47 21.31
CA GLN A 224 58.97 11.82 20.21
C GLN A 224 59.53 13.25 20.38
N ILE A 225 58.67 14.23 20.67
CA ILE A 225 59.11 15.62 20.90
C ILE A 225 60.10 15.69 22.07
N ILE A 226 59.86 14.96 23.18
CA ILE A 226 60.74 14.90 24.32
C ILE A 226 62.08 14.27 23.92
N ALA A 227 62.11 13.20 23.13
CA ALA A 227 63.29 12.54 22.64
C ALA A 227 64.12 13.46 21.75
N GLU A 228 63.51 14.14 20.80
CA GLU A 228 64.17 15.13 19.93
C GLU A 228 64.71 16.30 20.71
N GLY A 229 63.99 16.81 21.70
CA GLY A 229 64.48 17.86 22.60
C GLY A 229 65.70 17.43 23.43
N ARG A 230 65.76 16.19 23.93
CA ARG A 230 66.92 15.62 24.64
C ARG A 230 68.10 15.45 23.70
N GLU A 231 67.87 15.00 22.47
CA GLU A 231 68.98 14.87 21.50
C GLU A 231 69.61 16.23 21.17
N GLN A 232 68.75 17.24 20.89
CA GLN A 232 69.25 18.61 20.65
C GLN A 232 70.00 19.17 21.81
N ALA A 233 69.54 18.99 23.05
CA ALA A 233 70.22 19.40 24.24
C ALA A 233 71.62 18.70 24.41
N ALA A 234 71.69 17.40 24.12
CA ALA A 234 72.95 16.64 24.15
C ALA A 234 73.92 17.14 23.07
N GLN A 235 73.42 17.46 21.84
CA GLN A 235 74.28 18.03 20.80
C GLN A 235 74.82 19.40 21.18
N ILE A 236 74.00 20.29 21.73
CA ILE A 236 74.41 21.61 22.21
C ILE A 236 75.52 21.47 23.34
N ASN A 237 75.30 20.59 24.31
CA ASN A 237 76.24 20.34 25.36
C ASN A 237 77.58 19.82 24.82
N ALA A 238 77.55 18.87 23.86
CA ALA A 238 78.78 18.34 23.25
C ALA A 238 79.49 19.41 22.43
N GLN A 239 78.80 20.28 21.72
CA GLN A 239 79.42 21.41 21.03
C GLN A 239 80.07 22.40 22.03
N THR A 240 79.34 22.73 23.06
CA THR A 240 79.83 23.63 24.12
C THR A 240 81.15 23.07 24.81
N GLU A 241 81.17 21.77 25.11
CA GLU A 241 82.36 21.08 25.66
C GLU A 241 83.53 21.12 24.67
N GLN A 242 83.28 20.90 23.35
CA GLN A 242 84.33 21.01 22.33
C GLN A 242 84.89 22.44 22.23
N GLU A 243 84.03 23.44 22.20
CA GLU A 243 84.44 24.85 22.14
C GLU A 243 85.22 25.23 23.39
N THR A 244 84.82 24.79 24.59
CA THR A 244 85.48 25.02 25.84
C THR A 244 86.88 24.35 25.86
N ALA A 245 86.99 23.12 25.34
CA ALA A 245 88.26 22.39 25.22
C ALA A 245 89.25 23.01 24.23
N GLN A 246 88.77 23.84 23.27
CA GLN A 246 89.64 24.57 22.33
C GLN A 246 90.13 25.90 22.90
N ILE A 247 89.58 26.41 23.97
CA ILE A 247 89.97 27.69 24.61
C ILE A 247 90.94 27.46 25.75
N TYR A 248 91.02 26.27 26.32
CA TYR A 248 92.01 25.84 27.34
C TYR A 248 93.08 24.94 26.71
#